data_d624829d0d69f81001d75403fd1e2528
#
_entry.id   d624829d0d69f81001d75403fd1e2528
#
_cell.length_a   1.000
_cell.length_b   1.000
_cell.length_c   1.000
_cell.angle_alpha   90.00
_cell.angle_beta   90.00
_cell.angle_gamma   90.00
#
_symmetry.space_group_name_H-M   'P 1'
#
loop_
_entity.id
_entity.type
_entity.pdbx_description
1 polymer ?
#
loop_
_entity_poly.entity_id
_entity_poly.type
_entity_poly.pdbx_seq_one_letter_code
_entity_poly.pdbx_strand_id
1 'polypeptide(L)'
;AGENLDNHVDVKNILVQMGTYFQVQDDYLDCFGDPEVIGKIGTDIEDFKCSWLVVQALERANESQLQRLYANYGKTDPSCVAEVKAVYRDLGIQDVFFEYERTSYKELISSIEAQENESLQLVLKSFLGKIYKRQK
;
A
#
# COMPACT_ATOMS: atom_id res chain seq x y z
N ALA A 1 23.28 -12.58 -24.69
CA ALA A 1 22.61 -12.46 -25.24
C ALA A 1 21.25 -13.17 -25.37
N GLY A 2 20.53 -12.77 -26.29
CA GLY A 2 19.23 -13.38 -26.57
C GLY A 2 18.08 -12.95 -25.67
N GLU A 3 18.28 -11.93 -24.86
CA GLU A 3 17.18 -11.34 -24.10
C GLU A 3 16.36 -10.46 -25.03
N ASN A 4 15.08 -10.73 -25.06
CA ASN A 4 14.13 -9.95 -25.83
C ASN A 4 13.84 -8.63 -25.10
N LEU A 5 13.73 -7.54 -25.86
CA LEU A 5 13.32 -6.25 -25.30
C LEU A 5 11.98 -6.33 -24.57
N ASP A 6 11.08 -7.18 -25.05
CA ASP A 6 9.78 -7.40 -24.41
C ASP A 6 9.92 -8.00 -23.02
N ASN A 7 10.90 -8.89 -22.80
CA ASN A 7 11.17 -9.46 -21.49
C ASN A 7 11.67 -8.41 -20.50
N HIS A 8 12.50 -7.47 -20.94
CA HIS A 8 12.96 -6.37 -20.11
C HIS A 8 11.82 -5.45 -19.70
N VAL A 9 10.90 -5.16 -20.61
CA VAL A 9 9.72 -4.35 -20.31
C VAL A 9 8.83 -5.04 -19.27
N ASP A 10 8.60 -6.35 -19.44
CA ASP A 10 7.79 -7.13 -18.50
C ASP A 10 8.41 -7.18 -17.10
N VAL A 11 9.71 -7.41 -17.00
CA VAL A 11 10.44 -7.42 -15.73
C VAL A 11 10.36 -6.04 -15.08
N LYS A 12 10.57 -4.99 -15.85
CA LYS A 12 10.46 -3.61 -15.34
C LYS A 12 9.08 -3.34 -14.78
N ASN A 13 8.02 -3.76 -15.50
CA ASN A 13 6.65 -3.58 -15.05
C ASN A 13 6.39 -4.33 -13.75
N ILE A 14 6.89 -5.56 -13.61
CA ILE A 14 6.78 -6.33 -12.37
C ILE A 14 7.44 -5.59 -11.22
N LEU A 15 8.66 -5.10 -11.42
CA LEU A 15 9.40 -4.37 -10.38
C LEU A 15 8.70 -3.07 -9.98
N VAL A 16 8.13 -2.35 -10.95
CA VAL A 16 7.34 -1.13 -10.67
C VAL A 16 6.10 -1.48 -9.85
N GLN A 17 5.40 -2.55 -10.19
CA GLN A 17 4.23 -3.00 -9.44
C GLN A 17 4.60 -3.40 -8.02
N MET A 18 5.74 -4.10 -7.83
CA MET A 18 6.25 -4.44 -6.50
C MET A 18 6.56 -3.19 -5.67
N GLY A 19 7.22 -2.20 -6.30
CA GLY A 19 7.53 -0.94 -5.63
C GLY A 19 6.29 -0.18 -5.22
N THR A 20 5.27 -0.16 -6.08
CA THR A 20 3.97 0.46 -5.77
C THR A 20 3.30 -0.25 -4.60
N TYR A 21 3.26 -1.58 -4.62
CA TYR A 21 2.71 -2.37 -3.53
C TYR A 21 3.46 -2.10 -2.22
N PHE A 22 4.78 -2.07 -2.28
CA PHE A 22 5.62 -1.77 -1.12
C PHE A 22 5.27 -0.40 -0.53
N GLN A 23 5.11 0.62 -1.36
CA GLN A 23 4.76 1.97 -0.93
C GLN A 23 3.36 2.03 -0.32
N VAL A 24 2.39 1.34 -0.91
CA VAL A 24 1.04 1.25 -0.35
C VAL A 24 1.07 0.59 1.04
N GLN A 25 1.89 -0.45 1.20
CA GLN A 25 2.09 -1.08 2.52
C GLN A 25 2.69 -0.10 3.53
N ASP A 26 3.67 0.70 3.12
CA ASP A 26 4.25 1.71 4.01
C ASP A 26 3.17 2.68 4.49
N ASP A 27 2.32 3.14 3.60
CA ASP A 27 1.22 4.04 3.96
C ASP A 27 0.25 3.35 4.93
N TYR A 28 -0.07 2.09 4.69
CA TYR A 28 -0.95 1.31 5.57
C TYR A 28 -0.32 1.11 6.95
N LEU A 29 0.94 0.70 6.99
CA LEU A 29 1.64 0.43 8.24
C LEU A 29 1.84 1.70 9.06
N ASP A 30 2.05 2.85 8.41
CA ASP A 30 2.16 4.12 9.11
C ASP A 30 0.90 4.42 9.96
N CYS A 31 -0.27 4.09 9.45
CA CYS A 31 -1.54 4.36 10.11
C CYS A 31 -1.99 3.21 11.02
N PHE A 32 -1.89 1.97 10.56
CA PHE A 32 -2.49 0.80 11.21
C PHE A 32 -1.47 -0.22 11.75
N GLY A 33 -0.19 -0.04 11.47
CA GLY A 33 0.85 -0.94 11.95
C GLY A 33 1.08 -0.76 13.46
N ASP A 34 1.69 -1.79 14.07
CA ASP A 34 2.07 -1.74 15.49
C ASP A 34 3.35 -0.92 15.64
N PRO A 35 3.32 0.21 16.36
CA PRO A 35 4.51 1.03 16.56
C PRO A 35 5.68 0.28 17.18
N GLU A 36 5.40 -0.70 18.03
CA GLU A 36 6.46 -1.51 18.66
C GLU A 36 7.17 -2.38 17.63
N VAL A 37 6.44 -2.94 16.67
CA VAL A 37 7.01 -3.77 15.61
C VAL A 37 7.77 -2.91 14.61
N ILE A 38 7.17 -1.78 14.20
CA ILE A 38 7.75 -0.88 13.21
C ILE A 38 8.94 -0.10 13.78
N GLY A 39 8.90 0.20 15.07
CA GLY A 39 9.95 0.96 15.76
C GLY A 39 9.73 2.47 15.77
N LYS A 40 8.59 2.93 15.29
CA LYS A 40 8.23 4.35 15.28
C LYS A 40 6.72 4.52 15.27
N ILE A 41 6.25 5.71 15.65
CA ILE A 41 4.84 6.12 15.52
C ILE A 41 4.68 6.82 14.18
N GLY A 42 3.68 6.42 13.39
CA GLY A 42 3.40 7.03 12.11
C GLY A 42 2.80 8.43 12.23
N THR A 43 3.15 9.30 11.30
CA THR A 43 2.73 10.70 11.30
C THR A 43 2.14 11.16 9.97
N ASP A 44 1.81 10.25 9.07
CA ASP A 44 1.33 10.62 7.72
C ASP A 44 0.09 11.52 7.75
N ILE A 45 -0.84 11.28 8.68
CA ILE A 45 -2.05 12.09 8.82
C ILE A 45 -1.69 13.52 9.26
N GLU A 46 -0.85 13.64 10.28
CA GLU A 46 -0.42 14.91 10.83
C GLU A 46 0.39 15.73 9.82
N ASP A 47 1.20 15.03 9.02
CA ASP A 47 2.08 15.64 8.02
C ASP A 47 1.35 16.02 6.73
N PHE A 48 0.05 15.83 6.66
CA PHE A 48 -0.74 16.12 5.47
C PHE A 48 -0.29 15.34 4.25
N LYS A 49 0.18 14.12 4.45
CA LYS A 49 0.68 13.29 3.35
C LYS A 49 -0.47 12.84 2.45
N CYS A 50 -0.28 12.93 1.14
CA CYS A 50 -1.19 12.36 0.17
C CYS A 50 -0.96 10.84 0.10
N SER A 51 -1.36 10.14 1.16
CA SER A 51 -1.19 8.69 1.27
C SER A 51 -2.22 7.94 0.44
N TRP A 52 -1.92 6.67 0.15
CA TRP A 52 -2.88 5.78 -0.50
C TRP A 52 -4.19 5.70 0.31
N LEU A 53 -4.09 5.68 1.64
CA LEU A 53 -5.25 5.57 2.53
C LEU A 53 -6.20 6.77 2.38
N VAL A 54 -5.67 7.99 2.39
CA VAL A 54 -6.52 9.18 2.27
C VAL A 54 -7.16 9.24 0.87
N VAL A 55 -6.43 8.84 -0.16
CA VAL A 55 -6.99 8.79 -1.52
C VAL A 55 -8.17 7.82 -1.58
N GLN A 56 -8.02 6.62 -1.01
CA GLN A 56 -9.11 5.64 -0.96
C GLN A 56 -10.30 6.16 -0.15
N ALA A 57 -10.04 6.85 0.94
CA ALA A 57 -11.08 7.46 1.76
C ALA A 57 -11.84 8.54 0.98
N LEU A 58 -11.12 9.42 0.28
CA LEU A 58 -11.74 10.49 -0.52
C LEU A 58 -12.63 9.93 -1.63
N GLU A 59 -12.25 8.82 -2.23
CA GLU A 59 -13.02 8.18 -3.29
C GLU A 59 -14.32 7.56 -2.78
N ARG A 60 -14.37 7.16 -1.50
CA ARG A 60 -15.49 6.42 -0.90
C ARG A 60 -16.34 7.23 0.05
N ALA A 61 -15.85 8.36 0.53
CA ALA A 61 -16.51 9.15 1.57
C ALA A 61 -17.76 9.85 1.04
N ASN A 62 -18.79 9.88 1.87
CA ASN A 62 -19.94 10.74 1.63
C ASN A 62 -19.59 12.20 2.03
N GLU A 63 -20.51 13.14 1.84
CA GLU A 63 -20.26 14.55 2.10
C GLU A 63 -19.86 14.82 3.56
N SER A 64 -20.56 14.19 4.51
CA SER A 64 -20.28 14.33 5.93
C SER A 64 -18.87 13.83 6.28
N GLN A 65 -18.48 12.67 5.73
CA GLN A 65 -17.15 12.10 5.94
C GLN A 65 -16.05 12.95 5.29
N LEU A 66 -16.31 13.51 4.11
CA LEU A 66 -15.39 14.44 3.46
C LEU A 66 -15.14 15.67 4.33
N GLN A 67 -16.19 16.24 4.91
CA GLN A 67 -16.07 17.40 5.81
C GLN A 67 -15.23 17.04 7.05
N ARG A 68 -15.43 15.87 7.62
CA ARG A 68 -14.63 15.39 8.76
C ARG A 68 -13.16 15.26 8.39
N LEU A 69 -12.87 14.73 7.21
CA LEU A 69 -11.48 14.61 6.73
C LEU A 69 -10.86 15.99 6.53
N TYR A 70 -11.54 16.90 5.86
CA TYR A 70 -11.03 18.26 5.64
C TYR A 70 -10.80 19.02 6.94
N ALA A 71 -11.66 18.82 7.93
CA ALA A 71 -11.56 19.51 9.21
C ALA A 71 -10.39 19.00 10.07
N ASN A 72 -9.95 17.76 9.87
CA ASN A 72 -9.04 17.10 10.81
C ASN A 72 -7.71 16.66 10.18
N TYR A 73 -7.65 16.46 8.87
CA TYR A 73 -6.46 15.97 8.21
C TYR A 73 -5.35 17.04 8.17
N GLY A 74 -4.13 16.61 8.45
CA GLY A 74 -2.99 17.53 8.45
C GLY A 74 -2.81 18.32 9.73
N LYS A 75 -3.46 17.93 10.81
CA LYS A 75 -3.36 18.58 12.12
C LYS A 75 -2.67 17.67 13.12
N THR A 76 -1.87 18.27 14.00
CA THR A 76 -1.09 17.55 14.99
C THR A 76 -1.88 17.17 16.25
N ASP A 77 -3.06 17.77 16.45
CA ASP A 77 -3.92 17.47 17.60
C ASP A 77 -4.30 15.96 17.58
N PRO A 78 -4.03 15.20 18.66
CA PRO A 78 -4.40 13.78 18.71
C PRO A 78 -5.87 13.52 18.47
N SER A 79 -6.76 14.43 18.87
CA SER A 79 -8.20 14.27 18.62
C SER A 79 -8.53 14.38 17.14
N CYS A 80 -7.81 15.20 16.39
CA CYS A 80 -7.97 15.31 14.94
C CYS A 80 -7.48 14.06 14.24
N VAL A 81 -6.34 13.53 14.65
CA VAL A 81 -5.81 12.26 14.12
C VAL A 81 -6.79 11.11 14.39
N ALA A 82 -7.32 11.04 15.61
CA ALA A 82 -8.29 10.01 15.98
C ALA A 82 -9.56 10.10 15.14
N GLU A 83 -10.01 11.31 14.80
CA GLU A 83 -11.19 11.52 13.96
C GLU A 83 -10.97 11.02 12.55
N VAL A 84 -9.78 11.27 11.96
CA VAL A 84 -9.43 10.75 10.64
C VAL A 84 -9.42 9.22 10.66
N LYS A 85 -8.81 8.62 11.68
CA LYS A 85 -8.81 7.15 11.82
C LYS A 85 -10.20 6.58 12.00
N ALA A 86 -11.10 7.31 12.67
CA ALA A 86 -12.49 6.90 12.80
C ALA A 86 -13.21 6.88 11.44
N VAL A 87 -12.96 7.88 10.59
CA VAL A 87 -13.48 7.89 9.22
C VAL A 87 -12.95 6.70 8.42
N TYR A 88 -11.67 6.40 8.55
CA TYR A 88 -11.07 5.23 7.89
C TYR A 88 -11.76 3.93 8.32
N ARG A 89 -12.06 3.78 9.61
CA ARG A 89 -12.78 2.59 10.11
C ARG A 89 -14.20 2.55 9.57
N ASP A 90 -14.92 3.67 9.56
CA ASP A 90 -16.29 3.75 9.04
C ASP A 90 -16.34 3.37 7.55
N LEU A 91 -15.31 3.69 6.78
CA LEU A 91 -15.23 3.37 5.36
C LEU A 91 -14.66 1.99 5.08
N GLY A 92 -14.19 1.27 6.10
CA GLY A 92 -13.59 -0.05 5.93
C GLY A 92 -12.27 -0.03 5.15
N ILE A 93 -11.45 1.01 5.35
CA ILE A 93 -10.21 1.19 4.60
C ILE A 93 -9.23 0.04 4.81
N GLN A 94 -9.20 -0.58 5.99
CA GLN A 94 -8.35 -1.75 6.22
C GLN A 94 -8.75 -2.91 5.29
N ASP A 95 -10.05 -3.14 5.11
CA ASP A 95 -10.53 -4.18 4.20
C ASP A 95 -10.21 -3.84 2.74
N VAL A 96 -10.27 -2.56 2.38
CA VAL A 96 -9.86 -2.10 1.05
C VAL A 96 -8.38 -2.42 0.82
N PHE A 97 -7.53 -2.19 1.82
CA PHE A 97 -6.12 -2.52 1.74
C PHE A 97 -5.90 -4.04 1.59
N PHE A 98 -6.57 -4.84 2.40
CA PHE A 98 -6.41 -6.30 2.34
C PHE A 98 -6.83 -6.86 0.97
N GLU A 99 -7.89 -6.32 0.39
CA GLU A 99 -8.31 -6.70 -0.96
C GLU A 99 -7.30 -6.28 -2.00
N TYR A 100 -6.75 -5.06 -1.88
CA TYR A 100 -5.68 -4.58 -2.76
C TYR A 100 -4.46 -5.50 -2.66
N GLU A 101 -4.04 -5.86 -1.45
CA GLU A 101 -2.89 -6.73 -1.22
C GLU A 101 -3.11 -8.10 -1.86
N ARG A 102 -4.27 -8.69 -1.66
CA ARG A 102 -4.61 -9.99 -2.22
C ARG A 102 -4.60 -9.97 -3.75
N THR A 103 -5.22 -8.96 -4.34
CA THR A 103 -5.29 -8.82 -5.79
C THR A 103 -3.90 -8.56 -6.38
N SER A 104 -3.13 -7.67 -5.76
CA SER A 104 -1.77 -7.36 -6.20
C SER A 104 -0.86 -8.58 -6.15
N TYR A 105 -0.95 -9.37 -5.09
CA TYR A 105 -0.16 -10.60 -4.97
C TYR A 105 -0.48 -11.58 -6.09
N LYS A 106 -1.77 -11.83 -6.35
CA LYS A 106 -2.20 -12.74 -7.42
C LYS A 106 -1.72 -12.28 -8.78
N GLU A 107 -1.86 -11.00 -9.08
CA GLU A 107 -1.43 -10.44 -10.36
C GLU A 107 0.09 -10.52 -10.51
N LEU A 108 0.83 -10.23 -9.46
CA LEU A 108 2.29 -10.31 -9.48
C LEU A 108 2.77 -11.76 -9.67
N ILE A 109 2.19 -12.71 -8.95
CA ILE A 109 2.54 -14.12 -9.11
C ILE A 109 2.27 -14.59 -10.54
N SER A 110 1.13 -14.22 -11.10
CA SER A 110 0.77 -14.57 -12.48
C SER A 110 1.79 -14.00 -13.47
N SER A 111 2.16 -12.73 -13.30
CA SER A 111 3.14 -12.07 -14.17
C SER A 111 4.53 -12.69 -14.04
N ILE A 112 4.94 -13.06 -12.83
CA ILE A 112 6.23 -13.71 -12.58
C ILE A 112 6.26 -15.10 -13.22
N GLU A 113 5.21 -15.87 -13.05
CA GLU A 113 5.13 -17.23 -13.61
C GLU A 113 5.06 -17.25 -15.14
N ALA A 114 4.66 -16.13 -15.75
CA ALA A 114 4.67 -15.96 -17.19
C ALA A 114 6.08 -15.75 -17.77
N GLN A 115 7.09 -15.50 -16.92
CA GLN A 115 8.47 -15.33 -17.38
C GLN A 115 9.07 -16.69 -17.76
N GLU A 116 9.78 -16.72 -18.87
CA GLU A 116 10.41 -17.94 -19.39
C GLU A 116 11.64 -18.37 -18.59
N ASN A 117 12.34 -17.43 -17.98
CA ASN A 117 13.58 -17.70 -17.25
C ASN A 117 13.26 -18.11 -15.81
N GLU A 118 13.54 -19.37 -15.47
CA GLU A 118 13.27 -19.95 -14.16
C GLU A 118 14.06 -19.27 -13.04
N SER A 119 15.33 -18.90 -13.29
CA SER A 119 16.14 -18.20 -12.30
C SER A 119 15.56 -16.85 -11.98
N LEU A 120 15.08 -16.15 -12.99
CA LEU A 120 14.43 -14.84 -12.82
C LEU A 120 13.13 -15.00 -12.01
N GLN A 121 12.34 -16.01 -12.30
CA GLN A 121 11.13 -16.31 -11.52
C GLN A 121 11.45 -16.50 -10.04
N LEU A 122 12.50 -17.28 -9.74
CA LEU A 122 12.90 -17.53 -8.36
C LEU A 122 13.30 -16.24 -7.62
N VAL A 123 14.08 -15.37 -8.29
CA VAL A 123 14.49 -14.09 -7.70
C VAL A 123 13.28 -13.20 -7.44
N LEU A 124 12.39 -13.07 -8.42
CA LEU A 124 11.20 -12.23 -8.29
C LEU A 124 10.24 -12.76 -7.23
N LYS A 125 10.04 -14.08 -7.16
CA LYS A 125 9.22 -14.70 -6.10
C LYS A 125 9.82 -14.47 -4.73
N SER A 126 11.16 -14.51 -4.61
CA SER A 126 11.85 -14.23 -3.36
C SER A 126 11.60 -12.79 -2.88
N PHE A 127 11.69 -11.84 -3.79
CA PHE A 127 11.39 -10.43 -3.48
C PHE A 127 9.93 -10.26 -3.04
N LEU A 128 9.01 -10.84 -3.79
CA LEU A 128 7.59 -10.74 -3.47
C LEU A 128 7.27 -11.40 -2.12
N GLY A 129 7.88 -12.54 -1.83
CA GLY A 129 7.69 -13.23 -0.55
C GLY A 129 8.15 -12.41 0.65
N LYS A 130 9.16 -11.57 0.48
CA LYS A 130 9.63 -10.67 1.55
C LYS A 130 8.70 -9.48 1.77
N ILE A 131 7.99 -9.07 0.73
CA ILE A 131 7.08 -7.92 0.80
C ILE A 131 5.70 -8.34 1.30
N TYR A 132 5.19 -9.50 0.84
CA TYR A 132 3.81 -9.93 1.08
C TYR A 132 3.52 -10.08 2.56
N LYS A 133 2.48 -9.36 3.02
CA LYS A 133 2.03 -9.35 4.43
C LYS A 133 3.11 -8.99 5.43
N ARG A 134 4.13 -8.22 5.03
CA ARG A 134 5.11 -7.73 5.98
C ARG A 134 4.45 -6.81 7.02
N GLN A 135 5.03 -6.76 8.22
CA GLN A 135 4.52 -5.93 9.32
C GLN A 135 5.47 -4.80 9.68
N LYS A 136 6.55 -4.66 8.89
CA LYS A 136 7.59 -3.71 9.24
C LYS A 136 8.25 -3.10 8.01
#